data_94ff2b7921f7836f046dd405b883280b
#
_entry.id   94ff2b7921f7836f046dd405b883280b
#
_cell.length_a   1.000
_cell.length_b   1.000
_cell.length_c   1.000
_cell.angle_alpha   90.00
_cell.angle_beta   90.00
_cell.angle_gamma   90.00
#
_symmetry.space_group_name_H-M   'P 1'
#
loop_
_entity.id
_entity.type
_entity.pdbx_description
1 polymer ?
#
loop_
_entity_poly.entity_id
_entity_poly.type
_entity_poly.pdbx_seq_one_letter_code
_entity_poly.pdbx_strand_id
1 'polypeptide(L)'
;KKTIGIENGNFFPTAGAAVPDEINEFVHSVGINMVVGYGLTESTATVSCTLPVGYDIGSVGVVLPGIEVKIGEDNEILLRGKSITKGYYKKAEATAAAIEPDGWFHTGDAGYFKNGQLFLTERIKDLFKTSNGKYVAPQALETKLVIDRYIDQIAIIADQRKFVSALIVPVYGFVKEYAEEKGIKYKDMEELLKHPKIVGLF
;
A
#
# COMPACT_ATOMS: atom_id res chain seq x y z
N LYS A 1 -26.17 3.58 -1.08
CA LYS A 1 -25.69 4.97 -0.83
C LYS A 1 -26.54 5.68 0.22
N LYS A 2 -27.88 5.70 0.09
CA LYS A 2 -28.78 6.37 1.04
C LYS A 2 -28.65 5.84 2.47
N THR A 3 -28.52 4.53 2.63
CA THR A 3 -28.38 3.85 3.93
C THR A 3 -27.15 4.30 4.73
N ILE A 4 -26.06 4.67 4.05
CA ILE A 4 -24.82 5.11 4.65
C ILE A 4 -24.58 6.62 4.49
N GLY A 5 -25.60 7.37 4.06
CA GLY A 5 -25.56 8.84 4.00
C GLY A 5 -24.68 9.45 2.92
N ILE A 6 -24.35 8.70 1.86
CA ILE A 6 -23.47 9.17 0.78
C ILE A 6 -24.19 9.37 -0.57
N GLU A 7 -25.51 9.50 -0.55
CA GLU A 7 -26.31 9.68 -1.78
C GLU A 7 -25.97 10.92 -2.59
N ASN A 8 -25.43 11.95 -1.94
CA ASN A 8 -25.03 13.21 -2.57
C ASN A 8 -23.54 13.25 -2.92
N GLY A 9 -22.77 12.22 -2.59
CA GLY A 9 -21.34 12.15 -2.90
C GLY A 9 -21.11 11.84 -4.37
N ASN A 10 -20.27 12.65 -5.04
CA ASN A 10 -19.89 12.45 -6.43
C ASN A 10 -18.69 11.53 -6.59
N PHE A 11 -17.70 11.65 -5.71
CA PHE A 11 -16.51 10.82 -5.65
C PHE A 11 -15.91 10.84 -4.24
N PHE A 12 -15.13 9.82 -3.92
CA PHE A 12 -14.54 9.62 -2.60
C PHE A 12 -13.04 9.38 -2.75
N PRO A 13 -12.21 10.39 -2.48
CA PRO A 13 -10.77 10.26 -2.62
C PRO A 13 -10.18 9.39 -1.52
N THR A 14 -9.20 8.58 -1.88
CA THR A 14 -8.35 7.80 -0.97
C THR A 14 -6.90 7.88 -1.43
N ALA A 15 -5.97 7.98 -0.49
CA ALA A 15 -4.54 8.07 -0.75
C ALA A 15 -3.73 7.69 0.50
N GLY A 16 -2.40 7.60 0.37
CA GLY A 16 -1.47 7.38 1.48
C GLY A 16 -1.14 5.92 1.76
N ALA A 17 -1.92 4.98 1.24
CA ALA A 17 -1.63 3.55 1.27
C ALA A 17 -2.15 2.88 0.00
N ALA A 18 -1.60 1.71 -0.34
CA ALA A 18 -2.10 0.90 -1.43
C ALA A 18 -3.54 0.43 -1.12
N VAL A 19 -4.41 0.50 -2.13
CA VAL A 19 -5.77 -0.03 -2.04
C VAL A 19 -5.78 -1.39 -2.72
N PRO A 20 -6.18 -2.48 -2.03
CA PRO A 20 -6.35 -3.77 -2.66
C PRO A 20 -7.34 -3.70 -3.83
N ASP A 21 -7.01 -4.37 -4.94
CA ASP A 21 -7.83 -4.34 -6.15
C ASP A 21 -9.26 -4.85 -5.88
N GLU A 22 -9.39 -5.89 -5.06
CA GLU A 22 -10.68 -6.47 -4.68
C GLU A 22 -11.57 -5.47 -3.92
N ILE A 23 -10.96 -4.65 -3.05
CA ILE A 23 -11.68 -3.59 -2.33
C ILE A 23 -12.11 -2.50 -3.30
N ASN A 24 -11.24 -2.12 -4.22
CA ASN A 24 -11.53 -1.13 -5.24
C ASN A 24 -12.69 -1.60 -6.14
N GLU A 25 -12.64 -2.82 -6.65
CA GLU A 25 -13.71 -3.43 -7.44
C GLU A 25 -15.04 -3.50 -6.68
N PHE A 26 -14.99 -3.96 -5.41
CA PHE A 26 -16.18 -4.03 -4.57
C PHE A 26 -16.83 -2.66 -4.39
N VAL A 27 -16.05 -1.63 -4.03
CA VAL A 27 -16.54 -0.27 -3.78
C VAL A 27 -17.23 0.29 -5.05
N HIS A 28 -16.60 0.09 -6.22
CA HIS A 28 -17.22 0.48 -7.49
C HIS A 28 -18.47 -0.33 -7.83
N SER A 29 -18.51 -1.64 -7.53
CA SER A 29 -19.66 -2.50 -7.80
C SER A 29 -20.92 -2.06 -7.06
N VAL A 30 -20.77 -1.47 -5.88
CA VAL A 30 -21.87 -0.88 -5.11
C VAL A 30 -22.17 0.58 -5.48
N GLY A 31 -21.56 1.07 -6.56
CA GLY A 31 -21.80 2.40 -7.13
C GLY A 31 -21.16 3.56 -6.37
N ILE A 32 -20.10 3.32 -5.62
CA ILE A 32 -19.29 4.36 -4.98
C ILE A 32 -18.10 4.67 -5.89
N ASN A 33 -17.98 5.91 -6.35
CA ASN A 33 -16.88 6.35 -7.19
C ASN A 33 -15.67 6.66 -6.28
N MET A 34 -14.82 5.67 -6.06
CA MET A 34 -13.57 5.86 -5.34
C MET A 34 -12.51 6.40 -6.28
N VAL A 35 -11.78 7.43 -5.85
CA VAL A 35 -10.66 8.05 -6.58
C VAL A 35 -9.39 7.76 -5.80
N VAL A 36 -8.49 6.99 -6.40
CA VAL A 36 -7.22 6.63 -5.78
C VAL A 36 -6.17 7.67 -6.18
N GLY A 37 -5.44 8.22 -5.22
CA GLY A 37 -4.36 9.17 -5.43
C GLY A 37 -3.02 8.64 -4.96
N TYR A 38 -1.96 9.03 -5.67
CA TYR A 38 -0.58 8.80 -5.28
C TYR A 38 0.15 10.12 -5.06
N GLY A 39 0.99 10.14 -4.06
CA GLY A 39 1.88 11.24 -3.76
C GLY A 39 2.60 11.08 -2.43
N LEU A 40 3.46 12.03 -2.13
CA LEU A 40 4.30 12.04 -0.93
C LEU A 40 4.34 13.46 -0.35
N THR A 41 4.84 13.58 0.85
CA THR A 41 5.07 14.89 1.49
C THR A 41 5.94 15.79 0.61
N GLU A 42 6.96 15.21 0.00
CA GLU A 42 7.91 15.89 -0.89
C GLU A 42 7.30 16.38 -2.21
N SER A 43 6.13 15.87 -2.59
CA SER A 43 5.38 16.32 -3.79
C SER A 43 4.21 17.26 -3.46
N THR A 44 4.13 17.76 -2.24
CA THR A 44 2.99 18.57 -1.76
C THR A 44 1.67 17.82 -1.95
N ALA A 45 1.63 16.59 -1.46
CA ALA A 45 0.56 15.58 -1.49
C ALA A 45 0.45 14.83 -2.83
N THR A 46 -0.28 15.34 -3.83
CA THR A 46 -0.75 14.51 -4.94
C THR A 46 0.10 14.67 -6.20
N VAL A 47 0.57 13.56 -6.74
CA VAL A 47 1.28 13.45 -8.05
C VAL A 47 0.33 13.01 -9.14
N SER A 48 -0.50 12.00 -8.86
CA SER A 48 -1.48 11.45 -9.79
C SER A 48 -2.76 11.06 -9.08
N CYS A 49 -3.84 10.97 -9.81
CA CYS A 49 -5.09 10.43 -9.31
C CYS A 49 -5.88 9.75 -10.41
N THR A 50 -6.69 8.75 -10.04
CA THR A 50 -7.63 8.12 -10.95
C THR A 50 -8.75 9.10 -11.29
N LEU A 51 -9.29 8.96 -12.50
CA LEU A 51 -10.54 9.64 -12.85
C LEU A 51 -11.72 8.94 -12.14
N PRO A 52 -12.84 9.64 -11.94
CA PRO A 52 -14.03 9.04 -11.34
C PRO A 52 -14.59 7.85 -12.14
N VAL A 53 -14.30 7.79 -13.44
CA VAL A 53 -14.67 6.72 -14.36
C VAL A 53 -13.58 6.51 -15.41
N GLY A 54 -13.49 5.31 -15.96
CA GLY A 54 -12.63 5.02 -17.11
C GLY A 54 -11.15 4.89 -16.76
N TYR A 55 -10.83 4.38 -15.59
CA TYR A 55 -9.46 4.02 -15.21
C TYR A 55 -9.30 2.50 -15.01
N ASP A 56 -8.07 2.02 -15.14
CA ASP A 56 -7.74 0.63 -14.88
C ASP A 56 -7.62 0.40 -13.37
N ILE A 57 -8.27 -0.64 -12.84
CA ILE A 57 -8.08 -1.07 -11.43
C ILE A 57 -6.61 -1.36 -11.18
N GLY A 58 -6.12 -0.99 -9.99
CA GLY A 58 -4.70 -1.08 -9.62
C GLY A 58 -3.87 0.12 -10.06
N SER A 59 -4.38 1.01 -10.94
CA SER A 59 -3.68 2.26 -11.25
C SER A 59 -3.86 3.30 -10.15
N VAL A 60 -2.88 4.20 -10.04
CA VAL A 60 -2.98 5.45 -9.27
C VAL A 60 -3.30 6.64 -10.17
N GLY A 61 -3.77 6.35 -11.39
CA GLY A 61 -4.36 7.28 -12.32
C GLY A 61 -3.40 8.09 -13.17
N VAL A 62 -3.87 9.23 -13.66
CA VAL A 62 -3.13 10.13 -14.53
C VAL A 62 -2.33 11.15 -13.73
N VAL A 63 -1.16 11.52 -14.25
CA VAL A 63 -0.31 12.55 -13.63
C VAL A 63 -1.01 13.91 -13.68
N LEU A 64 -0.97 14.64 -12.58
CA LEU A 64 -1.57 15.97 -12.49
C LEU A 64 -0.81 17.00 -13.33
N PRO A 65 -1.50 18.00 -13.88
CA PRO A 65 -0.85 19.07 -14.65
C PRO A 65 0.24 19.80 -13.85
N GLY A 66 1.38 20.05 -14.49
CA GLY A 66 2.51 20.75 -13.86
C GLY A 66 3.48 19.88 -13.11
N ILE A 67 3.25 18.55 -13.09
CA ILE A 67 4.19 17.55 -12.60
C ILE A 67 4.68 16.73 -13.79
N GLU A 68 5.99 16.54 -13.86
CA GLU A 68 6.63 15.64 -14.80
C GLU A 68 6.98 14.34 -14.04
N VAL A 69 6.74 13.21 -14.69
CA VAL A 69 7.07 11.88 -14.17
C VAL A 69 7.88 11.13 -15.20
N LYS A 70 9.01 10.57 -14.83
CA LYS A 70 9.75 9.59 -15.64
C LYS A 70 10.01 8.33 -14.83
N ILE A 71 10.15 7.20 -15.51
CA ILE A 71 10.60 5.94 -14.93
C ILE A 71 12.11 5.87 -15.14
N GLY A 72 12.86 5.79 -14.06
CA GLY A 72 14.31 5.69 -14.02
C GLY A 72 14.81 4.26 -13.97
N GLU A 73 16.04 4.09 -13.43
CA GLU A 73 16.62 2.77 -13.16
C GLU A 73 15.81 2.03 -12.11
N ASP A 74 15.85 0.71 -12.11
CA ASP A 74 15.08 -0.17 -11.20
C ASP A 74 13.56 0.13 -11.20
N ASN A 75 13.05 0.71 -12.30
CA ASN A 75 11.68 1.20 -12.43
C ASN A 75 11.31 2.29 -11.42
N GLU A 76 12.27 2.99 -10.85
CA GLU A 76 12.00 4.08 -9.90
C GLU A 76 11.21 5.21 -10.56
N ILE A 77 10.19 5.69 -9.85
CA ILE A 77 9.41 6.86 -10.23
C ILE A 77 10.20 8.10 -9.82
N LEU A 78 10.52 8.95 -10.81
CA LEU A 78 11.19 10.22 -10.60
C LEU A 78 10.23 11.36 -10.93
N LEU A 79 10.26 12.39 -10.10
CA LEU A 79 9.32 13.51 -10.17
C LEU A 79 10.06 14.83 -10.41
N ARG A 80 9.46 15.70 -11.21
CA ARG A 80 9.90 17.09 -11.36
C ARG A 80 8.72 18.02 -11.49
N GLY A 81 8.77 19.21 -10.88
CA GLY A 81 7.71 20.21 -10.97
C GLY A 81 7.72 21.20 -9.81
N LYS A 82 6.84 22.19 -9.90
CA LYS A 82 6.78 23.27 -8.89
C LYS A 82 6.27 22.82 -7.54
N SER A 83 5.54 21.71 -7.48
CA SER A 83 5.02 21.10 -6.23
C SER A 83 6.06 20.23 -5.52
N ILE A 84 7.19 19.92 -6.19
CA ILE A 84 8.23 19.10 -5.60
C ILE A 84 9.07 19.92 -4.63
N THR A 85 9.42 19.32 -3.51
CA THR A 85 10.26 19.94 -2.46
C THR A 85 11.56 20.48 -3.04
N LYS A 86 12.07 21.56 -2.45
CA LYS A 86 13.43 22.08 -2.75
C LYS A 86 14.52 21.36 -1.98
N GLY A 87 14.15 20.48 -1.06
CA GLY A 87 15.07 19.72 -0.23
C GLY A 87 14.66 19.65 1.23
N TYR A 88 15.50 19.04 2.02
CA TYR A 88 15.30 18.82 3.45
C TYR A 88 16.00 19.89 4.26
N TYR A 89 15.29 20.54 5.16
CA TYR A 89 15.81 21.65 5.97
C TYR A 89 17.05 21.23 6.77
N LYS A 90 18.15 21.96 6.59
CA LYS A 90 19.46 21.70 7.22
C LYS A 90 20.05 20.29 6.97
N LYS A 91 19.65 19.62 5.87
CA LYS A 91 20.13 18.27 5.50
C LYS A 91 20.61 18.28 4.04
N ALA A 92 21.74 18.94 3.80
CA ALA A 92 22.26 19.11 2.43
C ALA A 92 22.59 17.77 1.76
N GLU A 93 23.22 16.84 2.47
CA GLU A 93 23.56 15.51 1.94
C GLU A 93 22.31 14.71 1.56
N ALA A 94 21.29 14.67 2.44
CA ALA A 94 20.05 14.00 2.14
C ALA A 94 19.30 14.65 0.96
N THR A 95 19.39 15.98 0.83
CA THR A 95 18.85 16.71 -0.31
C THR A 95 19.55 16.33 -1.60
N ALA A 96 20.88 16.33 -1.62
CA ALA A 96 21.68 15.96 -2.78
C ALA A 96 21.50 14.49 -3.20
N ALA A 97 21.24 13.61 -2.23
CA ALA A 97 20.91 12.20 -2.50
C ALA A 97 19.51 12.00 -3.06
N ALA A 98 18.57 12.91 -2.77
CA ALA A 98 17.17 12.77 -3.18
C ALA A 98 16.82 13.57 -4.44
N ILE A 99 17.60 14.61 -4.79
CA ILE A 99 17.30 15.49 -5.93
C ILE A 99 18.53 15.59 -6.84
N GLU A 100 18.38 15.16 -8.09
CA GLU A 100 19.40 15.27 -9.11
C GLU A 100 19.70 16.76 -9.45
N PRO A 101 20.90 17.08 -9.98
CA PRO A 101 21.25 18.46 -10.35
C PRO A 101 20.30 19.11 -11.34
N ASP A 102 19.62 18.34 -12.18
CA ASP A 102 18.62 18.78 -13.16
C ASP A 102 17.19 18.81 -12.60
N GLY A 103 17.05 18.56 -11.28
CA GLY A 103 15.81 18.75 -10.53
C GLY A 103 14.88 17.54 -10.46
N TRP A 104 15.30 16.35 -10.89
CA TRP A 104 14.54 15.13 -10.68
C TRP A 104 14.66 14.64 -9.24
N PHE A 105 13.52 14.40 -8.64
CA PHE A 105 13.40 13.89 -7.27
C PHE A 105 13.19 12.38 -7.28
N HIS A 106 14.01 11.66 -6.53
CA HIS A 106 13.93 10.22 -6.31
C HIS A 106 12.88 9.88 -5.26
N THR A 107 11.78 9.25 -5.67
CA THR A 107 10.69 8.91 -4.73
C THR A 107 11.02 7.72 -3.85
N GLY A 108 11.81 6.78 -4.35
CA GLY A 108 12.03 5.46 -3.77
C GLY A 108 10.85 4.50 -3.98
N ASP A 109 9.86 4.88 -4.78
CA ASP A 109 8.76 4.05 -5.22
C ASP A 109 9.00 3.57 -6.64
N ALA A 110 8.74 2.29 -6.93
CA ALA A 110 8.81 1.74 -8.28
C ALA A 110 7.43 1.70 -8.94
N GLY A 111 7.41 1.81 -10.26
CA GLY A 111 6.18 1.76 -11.02
C GLY A 111 6.39 1.79 -12.52
N TYR A 112 5.29 1.84 -13.25
CA TYR A 112 5.28 1.87 -14.71
C TYR A 112 4.05 2.60 -15.24
N PHE A 113 4.12 3.01 -16.51
CA PHE A 113 2.95 3.53 -17.22
C PHE A 113 2.29 2.45 -18.07
N LYS A 114 0.96 2.41 -18.03
CA LYS A 114 0.12 1.63 -18.92
C LYS A 114 -1.12 2.45 -19.29
N ASN A 115 -1.46 2.54 -20.56
CA ASN A 115 -2.60 3.30 -21.06
C ASN A 115 -2.63 4.77 -20.59
N GLY A 116 -1.45 5.40 -20.39
CA GLY A 116 -1.33 6.76 -19.86
C GLY A 116 -1.59 6.92 -18.37
N GLN A 117 -1.80 5.83 -17.65
CA GLN A 117 -1.99 5.79 -16.21
C GLN A 117 -0.74 5.25 -15.51
N LEU A 118 -0.45 5.76 -14.33
CA LEU A 118 0.66 5.33 -13.48
C LEU A 118 0.21 4.16 -12.60
N PHE A 119 1.06 3.15 -12.50
CA PHE A 119 0.91 1.99 -11.62
C PHE A 119 2.10 1.92 -10.69
N LEU A 120 1.83 1.71 -9.40
CA LEU A 120 2.86 1.43 -8.41
C LEU A 120 3.08 -0.08 -8.32
N THR A 121 4.32 -0.49 -8.11
CA THR A 121 4.65 -1.91 -7.91
C THR A 121 5.13 -2.18 -6.49
N GLU A 122 6.16 -1.46 -6.06
CA GLU A 122 6.81 -1.70 -4.78
C GLU A 122 7.55 -0.44 -4.32
N ARG A 123 7.94 -0.43 -3.06
CA ARG A 123 8.79 0.60 -2.49
C ARG A 123 10.23 0.10 -2.46
N ILE A 124 11.10 0.68 -3.26
CA ILE A 124 12.48 0.24 -3.45
C ILE A 124 13.25 0.23 -2.11
N LYS A 125 13.05 1.27 -1.29
CA LYS A 125 13.70 1.40 0.02
C LYS A 125 13.22 0.39 1.05
N ASP A 126 12.03 -0.17 0.86
CA ASP A 126 11.41 -1.12 1.80
C ASP A 126 11.58 -2.57 1.33
N LEU A 127 12.28 -2.80 0.22
CA LEU A 127 12.62 -4.15 -0.23
C LEU A 127 13.58 -4.81 0.74
N PHE A 128 13.18 -5.95 1.28
CA PHE A 128 14.05 -6.79 2.09
C PHE A 128 14.87 -7.71 1.21
N LYS A 129 16.16 -7.79 1.47
CA LYS A 129 17.03 -8.77 0.85
C LYS A 129 17.22 -9.95 1.79
N THR A 130 16.68 -11.11 1.42
CA THR A 130 16.89 -12.33 2.18
C THR A 130 18.37 -12.75 2.15
N SER A 131 18.81 -13.57 3.10
CA SER A 131 20.19 -14.10 3.12
C SER A 131 20.55 -14.91 1.88
N ASN A 132 19.55 -15.37 1.12
CA ASN A 132 19.73 -16.08 -0.17
C ASN A 132 19.78 -15.11 -1.37
N GLY A 133 19.78 -13.79 -1.12
CA GLY A 133 19.86 -12.76 -2.16
C GLY A 133 18.54 -12.46 -2.88
N LYS A 134 17.42 -13.06 -2.48
CA LYS A 134 16.09 -12.76 -3.05
C LYS A 134 15.53 -11.47 -2.44
N TYR A 135 14.94 -10.62 -3.28
CA TYR A 135 14.19 -9.45 -2.82
C TYR A 135 12.75 -9.84 -2.48
N VAL A 136 12.25 -9.25 -1.41
CA VAL A 136 10.88 -9.41 -0.92
C VAL A 136 10.29 -8.03 -0.74
N ALA A 137 9.14 -7.79 -1.34
CA ALA A 137 8.34 -6.57 -1.15
C ALA A 137 7.35 -6.81 0.00
N PRO A 138 7.63 -6.35 1.23
CA PRO A 138 6.79 -6.64 2.40
C PRO A 138 5.39 -6.08 2.24
N GLN A 139 5.26 -4.83 1.79
CA GLN A 139 3.96 -4.17 1.63
C GLN A 139 3.02 -4.91 0.66
N ALA A 140 3.55 -5.46 -0.44
CA ALA A 140 2.75 -6.22 -1.41
C ALA A 140 2.18 -7.51 -0.78
N LEU A 141 2.94 -8.16 0.10
CA LEU A 141 2.48 -9.33 0.85
C LEU A 141 1.48 -8.95 1.94
N GLU A 142 1.79 -7.91 2.71
CA GLU A 142 0.94 -7.41 3.79
C GLU A 142 -0.43 -6.99 3.27
N THR A 143 -0.48 -6.23 2.16
CA THR A 143 -1.71 -5.79 1.51
C THR A 143 -2.58 -6.97 1.06
N LYS A 144 -1.98 -8.05 0.58
CA LYS A 144 -2.73 -9.26 0.17
C LYS A 144 -3.23 -10.08 1.36
N LEU A 145 -2.44 -10.17 2.42
CA LEU A 145 -2.76 -11.01 3.56
C LEU A 145 -3.77 -10.35 4.52
N VAL A 146 -3.74 -9.02 4.66
CA VAL A 146 -4.66 -8.27 5.53
C VAL A 146 -6.14 -8.35 5.09
N ILE A 147 -6.41 -8.85 3.88
CA ILE A 147 -7.78 -9.08 3.39
C ILE A 147 -8.44 -10.26 4.13
N ASP A 148 -7.64 -11.17 4.70
CA ASP A 148 -8.16 -12.30 5.46
C ASP A 148 -8.91 -11.83 6.71
N ARG A 149 -10.11 -12.36 6.92
CA ARG A 149 -11.00 -11.96 8.02
C ARG A 149 -10.40 -12.16 9.42
N TYR A 150 -9.41 -13.03 9.56
CA TYR A 150 -8.75 -13.30 10.84
C TYR A 150 -7.57 -12.39 11.13
N ILE A 151 -7.10 -11.61 10.15
CA ILE A 151 -5.92 -10.76 10.26
C ILE A 151 -6.35 -9.30 10.42
N ASP A 152 -6.04 -8.69 11.58
CA ASP A 152 -6.22 -7.25 11.83
C ASP A 152 -5.02 -6.44 11.33
N GLN A 153 -3.82 -6.89 11.70
CA GLN A 153 -2.57 -6.29 11.27
C GLN A 153 -1.55 -7.38 10.97
N ILE A 154 -0.66 -7.10 10.02
CA ILE A 154 0.43 -8.00 9.67
C ILE A 154 1.69 -7.20 9.38
N ALA A 155 2.84 -7.71 9.81
CA ALA A 155 4.15 -7.19 9.45
C ALA A 155 5.03 -8.33 8.94
N ILE A 156 5.55 -8.19 7.74
CA ILE A 156 6.46 -9.15 7.10
C ILE A 156 7.87 -8.93 7.60
N ILE A 157 8.54 -10.00 7.97
CA ILE A 157 9.93 -10.00 8.46
C ILE A 157 10.75 -10.91 7.55
N ALA A 158 11.63 -10.34 6.75
CA ALA A 158 12.42 -11.07 5.78
C ALA A 158 13.89 -10.60 5.68
N ASP A 159 14.21 -9.37 6.16
CA ASP A 159 15.54 -8.81 5.98
C ASP A 159 16.63 -9.68 6.62
N GLN A 160 17.66 -10.02 5.81
CA GLN A 160 18.78 -10.91 6.18
C GLN A 160 18.35 -12.29 6.72
N ARG A 161 17.08 -12.66 6.59
CA ARG A 161 16.55 -13.95 7.05
C ARG A 161 16.63 -15.01 5.95
N LYS A 162 16.76 -16.29 6.35
CA LYS A 162 16.74 -17.42 5.41
C LYS A 162 15.34 -17.69 4.84
N PHE A 163 14.31 -17.24 5.53
CA PHE A 163 12.91 -17.43 5.16
C PHE A 163 12.11 -16.18 5.54
N VAL A 164 11.00 -16.00 4.86
CA VAL A 164 10.01 -14.95 5.16
C VAL A 164 9.16 -15.43 6.32
N SER A 165 8.93 -14.57 7.28
CA SER A 165 8.01 -14.78 8.40
C SER A 165 7.10 -13.56 8.58
N ALA A 166 6.03 -13.71 9.33
CA ALA A 166 5.11 -12.63 9.62
C ALA A 166 4.82 -12.52 11.11
N LEU A 167 4.65 -11.30 11.58
CA LEU A 167 4.03 -11.00 12.86
C LEU A 167 2.58 -10.62 12.59
N ILE A 168 1.64 -11.34 13.17
CA ILE A 168 0.21 -11.19 12.91
C ILE A 168 -0.50 -10.76 14.19
N VAL A 169 -1.31 -9.70 14.08
CA VAL A 169 -2.31 -9.35 15.08
C VAL A 169 -3.65 -9.88 14.60
N PRO A 170 -4.27 -10.84 15.32
CA PRO A 170 -5.52 -11.42 14.88
C PRO A 170 -6.74 -10.52 15.17
N VAL A 171 -7.79 -10.66 14.38
CA VAL A 171 -9.12 -10.12 14.71
C VAL A 171 -9.71 -11.02 15.81
N TYR A 172 -9.52 -10.66 17.06
CA TYR A 172 -9.88 -11.46 18.22
C TYR A 172 -11.36 -11.91 18.24
N GLY A 173 -12.27 -11.10 17.71
CA GLY A 173 -13.69 -11.44 17.58
C GLY A 173 -13.89 -12.70 16.74
N PHE A 174 -13.35 -12.71 15.54
CA PHE A 174 -13.47 -13.86 14.62
C PHE A 174 -12.73 -15.11 15.11
N VAL A 175 -11.59 -14.92 15.79
CA VAL A 175 -10.90 -16.07 16.42
C VAL A 175 -11.74 -16.72 17.52
N LYS A 176 -12.46 -15.92 18.32
CA LYS A 176 -13.40 -16.43 19.32
C LYS A 176 -14.59 -17.17 18.69
N GLU A 177 -15.21 -16.57 17.67
CA GLU A 177 -16.30 -17.22 16.93
C GLU A 177 -15.87 -18.57 16.37
N TYR A 178 -14.68 -18.64 15.74
CA TYR A 178 -14.13 -19.90 15.26
C TYR A 178 -13.89 -20.91 16.39
N ALA A 179 -13.39 -20.46 17.54
CA ALA A 179 -13.18 -21.34 18.70
C ALA A 179 -14.49 -21.94 19.20
N GLU A 180 -15.56 -21.14 19.26
CA GLU A 180 -16.90 -21.58 19.64
C GLU A 180 -17.45 -22.62 18.64
N GLU A 181 -17.36 -22.33 17.33
CA GLU A 181 -17.77 -23.26 16.27
C GLU A 181 -17.04 -24.61 16.34
N LYS A 182 -15.75 -24.60 16.71
CA LYS A 182 -14.92 -25.82 16.81
C LYS A 182 -14.92 -26.46 18.19
N GLY A 183 -15.68 -25.91 19.14
CA GLY A 183 -15.74 -26.42 20.52
C GLY A 183 -14.43 -26.35 21.27
N ILE A 184 -13.57 -25.37 20.96
CA ILE A 184 -12.28 -25.17 21.61
C ILE A 184 -12.52 -24.49 22.95
N LYS A 185 -12.07 -25.16 24.05
CA LYS A 185 -12.12 -24.60 25.39
C LYS A 185 -10.79 -23.93 25.71
N TYR A 186 -10.83 -22.74 26.25
CA TYR A 186 -9.66 -21.96 26.65
C TYR A 186 -9.97 -21.12 27.90
N LYS A 187 -8.96 -20.77 28.66
CA LYS A 187 -9.08 -19.94 29.88
C LYS A 187 -8.95 -18.46 29.56
N ASP A 188 -8.00 -18.14 28.68
CA ASP A 188 -7.66 -16.78 28.29
C ASP A 188 -7.23 -16.72 26.81
N MET A 189 -7.00 -15.52 26.33
CA MET A 189 -6.64 -15.29 24.92
C MET A 189 -5.26 -15.86 24.58
N GLU A 190 -4.34 -15.86 25.52
CA GLU A 190 -2.99 -16.40 25.29
C GLU A 190 -3.02 -17.90 25.04
N GLU A 191 -3.81 -18.63 25.82
CA GLU A 191 -4.03 -20.07 25.63
C GLU A 191 -4.71 -20.35 24.30
N LEU A 192 -5.74 -19.54 23.94
CA LEU A 192 -6.46 -19.69 22.68
C LEU A 192 -5.53 -19.51 21.47
N LEU A 193 -4.72 -18.47 21.45
CA LEU A 193 -3.80 -18.18 20.33
C LEU A 193 -2.71 -19.24 20.15
N LYS A 194 -2.36 -19.99 21.19
CA LYS A 194 -1.42 -21.11 21.14
C LYS A 194 -2.06 -22.43 20.74
N HIS A 195 -3.39 -22.48 20.63
CA HIS A 195 -4.09 -23.71 20.29
C HIS A 195 -3.79 -24.13 18.83
N PRO A 196 -3.41 -25.42 18.55
CA PRO A 196 -2.96 -25.85 17.22
C PRO A 196 -3.95 -25.53 16.08
N LYS A 197 -5.26 -25.62 16.33
CA LYS A 197 -6.29 -25.27 15.34
C LYS A 197 -6.34 -23.77 15.05
N ILE A 198 -5.99 -22.93 16.01
CA ILE A 198 -5.91 -21.47 15.81
C ILE A 198 -4.62 -21.09 15.10
N VAL A 199 -3.48 -21.67 15.51
CA VAL A 199 -2.21 -21.48 14.80
C VAL A 199 -2.31 -21.93 13.35
N GLY A 200 -3.09 -22.96 13.05
CA GLY A 200 -3.33 -23.44 11.69
C GLY A 200 -4.28 -22.59 10.84
N LEU A 201 -4.83 -21.50 11.37
CA LEU A 201 -5.60 -20.51 10.60
C LEU A 201 -4.68 -19.53 9.86
N PHE A 202 -3.50 -19.30 10.40
CA PHE A 202 -2.49 -18.35 9.94
C PHE A 202 -1.31 -19.07 9.24
#